data_9ce025b4dd259bbf951e0b76c11e17d1
#
_entry.id   9ce025b4dd259bbf951e0b76c11e17d1
#
_cell.length_a   1.000
_cell.length_b   1.000
_cell.length_c   1.000
_cell.angle_alpha   90.00
_cell.angle_beta   90.00
_cell.angle_gamma   90.00
#
_symmetry.space_group_name_H-M   'P 1'
#
loop_
_entity.id
_entity.type
_entity.pdbx_description
1 polymer ?
#
loop_
_entity_poly.entity_id
_entity_poly.type
_entity_poly.pdbx_seq_one_letter_code
_entity_poly.pdbx_strand_id
1 'polypeptide(L)'
;MGEKVNLINSDRPQDIYTEVASQINKRLIESDDPRAAKWLMLNVDRSLTKPCVMTAPYSATNSAFYHYAYNWAQERSTKLLGKNNWTRGKGSMSAMNYMATLLFQESAKSIAPAYVAMKWFKAVARELGEVNKAVIWTSPTGLY
;
A
#
# COMPACT_ATOMS: atom_id res chain seq x y z
N MET A 1 9.14 -14.59 -1.44
CA MET A 1 9.05 -13.20 -1.91
C MET A 1 9.61 -13.01 -3.32
N GLY A 2 10.77 -13.59 -3.68
CA GLY A 2 11.36 -13.49 -5.01
C GLY A 2 10.45 -13.95 -6.15
N GLU A 3 9.64 -14.96 -5.93
CA GLU A 3 8.65 -15.46 -6.89
C GLU A 3 7.59 -14.41 -7.26
N LYS A 4 7.08 -13.67 -6.26
CA LYS A 4 6.02 -12.64 -6.44
C LYS A 4 6.48 -11.38 -7.18
N VAL A 5 7.78 -11.20 -7.35
CA VAL A 5 8.40 -10.07 -8.05
C VAL A 5 9.23 -10.51 -9.25
N ASN A 6 8.98 -11.73 -9.75
CA ASN A 6 9.65 -12.32 -10.92
C ASN A 6 11.19 -12.42 -10.80
N LEU A 7 11.71 -12.57 -9.58
CA LEU A 7 13.14 -12.82 -9.34
C LEU A 7 13.51 -14.31 -9.36
N ILE A 8 12.52 -15.18 -9.43
CA ILE A 8 12.70 -16.64 -9.56
C ILE A 8 12.10 -17.06 -10.90
N ASN A 9 12.79 -17.95 -11.61
CA ASN A 9 12.29 -18.52 -12.85
C ASN A 9 11.00 -19.32 -12.56
N SER A 10 9.88 -18.83 -13.01
CA SER A 10 8.57 -19.48 -12.89
C SER A 10 7.87 -19.45 -14.25
N ASP A 11 7.06 -20.47 -14.52
CA ASP A 11 6.35 -20.64 -15.80
C ASP A 11 5.29 -19.54 -16.04
N ARG A 12 4.97 -18.75 -15.04
CA ARG A 12 3.99 -17.65 -15.13
C ARG A 12 4.52 -16.37 -14.48
N PRO A 13 4.47 -15.23 -15.18
CA PRO A 13 4.77 -13.95 -14.58
C PRO A 13 3.86 -13.70 -13.38
N GLN A 14 4.44 -13.35 -12.24
CA GLN A 14 3.68 -13.03 -11.04
C GLN A 14 3.68 -11.51 -10.82
N ASP A 15 2.55 -10.99 -10.35
CA ASP A 15 2.35 -9.57 -10.08
C ASP A 15 1.87 -9.36 -8.65
N ILE A 16 2.79 -8.97 -7.78
CA ILE A 16 2.53 -8.68 -6.37
C ILE A 16 1.40 -7.65 -6.19
N TYR A 17 1.27 -6.70 -7.10
CA TYR A 17 0.24 -5.66 -7.02
C TYR A 17 -1.16 -6.23 -7.23
N THR A 18 -1.31 -7.10 -8.23
CA THR A 18 -2.58 -7.82 -8.49
C THR A 18 -2.90 -8.78 -7.36
N GLU A 19 -1.90 -9.43 -6.77
CA GLU A 19 -2.11 -10.29 -5.61
C GLU A 19 -2.64 -9.50 -4.41
N VAL A 20 -2.04 -8.35 -4.10
CA VAL A 20 -2.51 -7.46 -3.01
C VAL A 20 -3.94 -6.98 -3.29
N ALA A 21 -4.28 -6.62 -4.52
CA ALA A 21 -5.64 -6.23 -4.90
C ALA A 21 -6.64 -7.38 -4.66
N SER A 22 -6.27 -8.61 -5.02
CA SER A 22 -7.08 -9.81 -4.77
C SER A 22 -7.33 -10.04 -3.28
N GLN A 23 -6.29 -9.95 -2.45
CA GLN A 23 -6.41 -10.09 -0.99
C GLN A 23 -7.31 -9.01 -0.37
N ILE A 24 -7.20 -7.77 -0.85
CA ILE A 24 -8.08 -6.68 -0.40
C ILE A 24 -9.53 -6.97 -0.77
N ASN A 25 -9.81 -7.33 -2.03
CA ASN A 25 -11.17 -7.66 -2.47
C ASN A 25 -11.76 -8.84 -1.67
N LYS A 26 -10.95 -9.87 -1.39
CA LYS A 26 -11.37 -10.98 -0.53
C LYS A 26 -11.78 -10.49 0.86
N ARG A 27 -10.95 -9.67 1.50
CA ARG A 27 -11.28 -9.10 2.82
C ARG A 27 -12.52 -8.21 2.80
N LEU A 28 -12.74 -7.47 1.71
CA LEU A 28 -13.95 -6.65 1.54
C LEU A 28 -15.21 -7.52 1.44
N ILE A 29 -15.14 -8.66 0.74
CA ILE A 29 -16.25 -9.62 0.61
C ILE A 29 -16.56 -10.27 1.96
N GLU A 30 -15.53 -10.65 2.73
CA GLU A 30 -15.66 -11.31 4.03
C GLU A 30 -16.04 -10.33 5.17
N SER A 31 -16.09 -9.02 4.90
CA SER A 31 -16.32 -7.99 5.92
C SER A 31 -17.80 -7.62 6.04
N ASP A 32 -18.32 -7.64 7.27
CA ASP A 32 -19.65 -7.12 7.61
C ASP A 32 -19.68 -5.57 7.74
N ASP A 33 -18.55 -4.91 7.51
CA ASP A 33 -18.46 -3.45 7.62
C ASP A 33 -19.20 -2.77 6.45
N PRO A 34 -20.18 -1.88 6.71
CA PRO A 34 -20.92 -1.20 5.64
C PRO A 34 -20.04 -0.36 4.71
N ARG A 35 -18.81 0.00 5.14
CA ARG A 35 -17.84 0.69 4.31
C ARG A 35 -17.25 -0.22 3.23
N ALA A 36 -17.14 -1.52 3.49
CA ALA A 36 -16.64 -2.50 2.53
C ALA A 36 -17.50 -2.57 1.26
N ALA A 37 -18.82 -2.56 1.41
CA ALA A 37 -19.76 -2.60 0.29
C ALA A 37 -19.52 -1.47 -0.73
N LYS A 38 -19.18 -0.27 -0.26
CA LYS A 38 -18.84 0.87 -1.13
C LYS A 38 -17.62 0.58 -2.00
N TRP A 39 -16.59 -0.05 -1.43
CA TRP A 39 -15.35 -0.37 -2.14
C TRP A 39 -15.51 -1.53 -3.12
N LEU A 40 -16.36 -2.51 -2.79
CA LEU A 40 -16.70 -3.61 -3.70
C LEU A 40 -17.33 -3.12 -5.00
N MET A 41 -18.15 -2.05 -4.95
CA MET A 41 -18.73 -1.43 -6.14
C MET A 41 -17.66 -0.87 -7.10
N LEU A 42 -16.53 -0.43 -6.60
CA LEU A 42 -15.44 0.13 -7.40
C LEU A 42 -14.48 -0.95 -7.92
N ASN A 43 -14.48 -2.15 -7.33
CA ASN A 43 -13.61 -3.27 -7.67
C ASN A 43 -12.13 -2.89 -7.64
N VAL A 44 -11.53 -2.96 -6.46
CA VAL A 44 -10.11 -2.61 -6.23
C VAL A 44 -9.21 -3.40 -7.17
N ASP A 45 -8.36 -2.71 -7.91
CA ASP A 45 -7.48 -3.30 -8.90
C ASP A 45 -6.00 -2.89 -8.69
N ARG A 46 -5.15 -3.41 -9.57
CA ARG A 46 -3.71 -3.16 -9.59
C ARG A 46 -3.34 -1.67 -9.60
N SER A 47 -4.16 -0.81 -10.20
CA SER A 47 -3.83 0.61 -10.32
C SER A 47 -3.86 1.34 -8.97
N LEU A 48 -4.71 0.88 -8.02
CA LEU A 48 -4.70 1.37 -6.65
C LEU A 48 -3.55 0.76 -5.84
N THR A 49 -3.28 -0.53 -5.96
CA THR A 49 -2.32 -1.23 -5.09
C THR A 49 -0.87 -0.98 -5.47
N LYS A 50 -0.58 -0.72 -6.75
CA LYS A 50 0.78 -0.47 -7.23
C LYS A 50 1.50 0.66 -6.47
N PRO A 51 0.99 1.90 -6.40
CA PRO A 51 1.65 2.97 -5.65
C PRO A 51 1.78 2.64 -4.17
N CYS A 52 0.81 1.95 -3.58
CA CYS A 52 0.83 1.55 -2.18
C CYS A 52 1.99 0.58 -1.88
N VAL A 53 2.10 -0.50 -2.63
CA VAL A 53 3.15 -1.52 -2.44
C VAL A 53 4.53 -0.95 -2.75
N MET A 54 4.66 -0.10 -3.79
CA MET A 54 5.93 0.52 -4.13
C MET A 54 6.45 1.47 -3.05
N THR A 55 5.57 2.22 -2.38
CA THR A 55 5.98 3.22 -1.38
C THR A 55 6.06 2.66 0.04
N ALA A 56 5.43 1.53 0.31
CA ALA A 56 5.44 0.90 1.63
C ALA A 56 6.86 0.65 2.20
N PRO A 57 7.86 0.14 1.43
CA PRO A 57 9.21 -0.06 1.94
C PRO A 57 9.90 1.25 2.32
N TYR A 58 9.53 2.36 1.71
CA TYR A 58 10.11 3.69 1.93
C TYR A 58 9.40 4.49 3.01
N SER A 59 8.70 3.79 3.93
CA SER A 59 8.05 4.41 5.09
C SER A 59 6.80 5.23 4.76
N ALA A 60 6.07 4.87 3.72
CA ALA A 60 4.77 5.47 3.46
C ALA A 60 3.86 5.38 4.70
N THR A 61 3.21 6.48 5.01
CA THR A 61 2.31 6.59 6.17
C THR A 61 0.88 6.22 5.77
N ASN A 62 0.02 5.95 6.75
CA ASN A 62 -1.40 5.73 6.49
C ASN A 62 -2.05 6.92 5.78
N SER A 63 -1.56 8.14 6.01
CA SER A 63 -2.00 9.34 5.28
C SER A 63 -1.70 9.27 3.79
N ALA A 64 -0.53 8.76 3.39
CA ALA A 64 -0.21 8.56 1.98
C ALA A 64 -1.18 7.56 1.32
N PHE A 65 -1.48 6.45 2.01
CA PHE A 65 -2.46 5.47 1.53
C PHE A 65 -3.87 6.04 1.42
N TYR A 66 -4.26 6.92 2.35
CA TYR A 66 -5.51 7.66 2.26
C TYR A 66 -5.58 8.48 0.97
N HIS A 67 -4.53 9.23 0.63
CA HIS A 67 -4.49 10.04 -0.59
C HIS A 67 -4.53 9.18 -1.86
N TYR A 68 -3.82 8.04 -1.90
CA TYR A 68 -3.91 7.10 -3.02
C TYR A 68 -5.34 6.56 -3.18
N ALA A 69 -5.97 6.14 -2.09
CA ALA A 69 -7.35 5.65 -2.11
C ALA A 69 -8.34 6.73 -2.56
N TYR A 70 -8.18 7.96 -2.06
CA TYR A 70 -9.03 9.09 -2.42
C TYR A 70 -8.94 9.43 -3.91
N ASN A 71 -7.74 9.63 -4.43
CA ASN A 71 -7.54 10.00 -5.84
C ASN A 71 -8.04 8.90 -6.77
N TRP A 72 -7.70 7.64 -6.48
CA TRP A 72 -8.14 6.51 -7.27
C TRP A 72 -9.66 6.36 -7.25
N ALA A 73 -10.31 6.46 -6.09
CA ALA A 73 -11.75 6.36 -5.97
C ALA A 73 -12.47 7.49 -6.71
N GLN A 74 -11.91 8.70 -6.69
CA GLN A 74 -12.43 9.85 -7.42
C GLN A 74 -12.41 9.61 -8.93
N GLU A 75 -11.28 9.16 -9.47
CA GLU A 75 -11.15 8.86 -10.89
C GLU A 75 -12.05 7.67 -11.30
N ARG A 76 -12.04 6.60 -10.50
CA ARG A 76 -12.80 5.39 -10.78
C ARG A 76 -14.30 5.62 -10.75
N SER A 77 -14.80 6.35 -9.73
CA SER A 77 -16.21 6.68 -9.62
C SER A 77 -16.69 7.59 -10.75
N THR A 78 -15.87 8.53 -11.19
CA THR A 78 -16.19 9.39 -12.33
C THR A 78 -16.31 8.57 -13.63
N LYS A 79 -15.40 7.62 -13.84
CA LYS A 79 -15.44 6.73 -15.01
C LYS A 79 -16.64 5.78 -15.01
N LEU A 80 -17.00 5.22 -13.86
CA LEU A 80 -18.06 4.20 -13.75
C LEU A 80 -19.46 4.82 -13.61
N LEU A 81 -19.58 5.92 -12.88
CA LEU A 81 -20.87 6.47 -12.46
C LEU A 81 -21.18 7.84 -13.10
N GLY A 82 -20.26 8.37 -13.89
CA GLY A 82 -20.41 9.68 -14.55
C GLY A 82 -20.48 10.88 -13.58
N LYS A 83 -20.36 10.64 -12.29
CA LYS A 83 -20.47 11.68 -11.24
C LYS A 83 -19.45 11.44 -10.13
N ASN A 84 -18.77 12.50 -9.72
CA ASN A 84 -17.83 12.48 -8.60
C ASN A 84 -18.57 12.63 -7.24
N ASN A 85 -19.52 11.74 -6.95
CA ASN A 85 -20.28 11.77 -5.70
C ASN A 85 -19.73 10.81 -4.63
N TRP A 86 -18.79 9.97 -5.00
CA TRP A 86 -18.32 8.89 -4.13
C TRP A 86 -17.39 9.39 -3.01
N THR A 87 -16.60 10.43 -3.30
CA THR A 87 -15.70 11.07 -2.33
C THR A 87 -16.36 12.22 -1.57
N ARG A 88 -17.60 12.61 -1.93
CA ARG A 88 -18.35 13.68 -1.30
C ARG A 88 -19.48 13.10 -0.44
N GLY A 89 -19.62 13.59 0.79
CA GLY A 89 -20.73 13.25 1.67
C GLY A 89 -20.31 12.69 3.03
N LYS A 90 -21.28 12.56 3.93
CA LYS A 90 -21.09 12.01 5.27
C LYS A 90 -20.62 10.56 5.15
N GLY A 91 -19.49 10.25 5.77
CA GLY A 91 -18.90 8.90 5.77
C GLY A 91 -17.86 8.64 4.69
N SER A 92 -17.60 9.54 3.73
CA SER A 92 -16.55 9.33 2.72
C SER A 92 -15.16 9.28 3.37
N MET A 93 -14.86 10.16 4.30
CA MET A 93 -13.59 10.16 5.04
C MET A 93 -13.39 8.86 5.82
N SER A 94 -14.44 8.36 6.48
CA SER A 94 -14.39 7.07 7.19
C SER A 94 -14.14 5.89 6.24
N ALA A 95 -14.78 5.89 5.06
CA ALA A 95 -14.55 4.86 4.05
C ALA A 95 -13.13 4.93 3.47
N MET A 96 -12.57 6.13 3.28
CA MET A 96 -11.19 6.30 2.83
C MET A 96 -10.18 5.82 3.87
N ASN A 97 -10.37 6.17 5.15
CA ASN A 97 -9.52 5.70 6.24
C ASN A 97 -9.58 4.17 6.40
N TYR A 98 -10.76 3.58 6.24
CA TYR A 98 -10.92 2.13 6.24
C TYR A 98 -10.08 1.47 5.13
N MET A 99 -10.18 1.95 3.90
CA MET A 99 -9.39 1.44 2.78
C MET A 99 -7.89 1.69 2.97
N ALA A 100 -7.49 2.87 3.44
CA ALA A 100 -6.08 3.17 3.72
C ALA A 100 -5.47 2.18 4.71
N THR A 101 -6.23 1.82 5.75
CA THR A 101 -5.81 0.81 6.74
C THR A 101 -5.66 -0.57 6.11
N LEU A 102 -6.60 -1.00 5.26
CA LEU A 102 -6.51 -2.27 4.54
C LEU A 102 -5.30 -2.29 3.59
N LEU A 103 -5.13 -1.24 2.79
CA LEU A 103 -3.99 -1.10 1.88
C LEU A 103 -2.65 -1.18 2.63
N PHE A 104 -2.54 -0.46 3.74
CA PHE A 104 -1.33 -0.48 4.57
C PHE A 104 -1.04 -1.89 5.10
N GLN A 105 -2.04 -2.56 5.67
CA GLN A 105 -1.91 -3.91 6.23
C GLN A 105 -1.52 -4.94 5.17
N GLU A 106 -2.21 -4.98 4.03
CA GLU A 106 -1.93 -5.97 2.98
C GLU A 106 -0.62 -5.70 2.25
N SER A 107 -0.27 -4.42 2.01
CA SER A 107 1.04 -4.06 1.48
C SER A 107 2.17 -4.49 2.43
N ALA A 108 2.05 -4.21 3.73
CA ALA A 108 3.06 -4.60 4.72
C ALA A 108 3.24 -6.11 4.81
N LYS A 109 2.16 -6.90 4.75
CA LYS A 109 2.23 -8.37 4.72
C LYS A 109 2.97 -8.89 3.48
N SER A 110 2.67 -8.31 2.32
CA SER A 110 3.26 -8.74 1.05
C SER A 110 4.76 -8.47 0.95
N ILE A 111 5.26 -7.43 1.65
CA ILE A 111 6.67 -7.04 1.68
C ILE A 111 7.29 -7.19 3.08
N ALA A 112 6.76 -8.11 3.91
CA ALA A 112 7.16 -8.26 5.31
C ALA A 112 8.69 -8.27 5.55
N PRO A 113 9.54 -8.97 4.77
CA PRO A 113 11.00 -8.93 4.97
C PRO A 113 11.58 -7.53 4.76
N ALA A 114 11.16 -6.81 3.71
CA ALA A 114 11.61 -5.45 3.46
C ALA A 114 11.15 -4.48 4.57
N TYR A 115 9.93 -4.69 5.08
CA TYR A 115 9.39 -3.90 6.18
C TYR A 115 10.16 -4.09 7.48
N VAL A 116 10.59 -5.33 7.78
CA VAL A 116 11.46 -5.63 8.94
C VAL A 116 12.81 -4.93 8.79
N ALA A 117 13.45 -5.02 7.61
CA ALA A 117 14.70 -4.33 7.34
C ALA A 117 14.57 -2.81 7.53
N MET A 118 13.51 -2.21 7.00
CA MET A 118 13.26 -0.77 7.17
C MET A 118 13.05 -0.36 8.63
N LYS A 119 12.36 -1.19 9.43
CA LYS A 119 12.23 -0.94 10.88
C LYS A 119 13.59 -0.96 11.57
N TRP A 120 14.44 -1.91 11.21
CA TRP A 120 15.78 -2.00 11.74
C TRP A 120 16.63 -0.76 11.39
N PHE A 121 16.64 -0.34 10.11
CA PHE A 121 17.36 0.87 9.70
C PHE A 121 16.87 2.12 10.44
N LYS A 122 15.56 2.27 10.64
CA LYS A 122 15.01 3.39 11.42
C LYS A 122 15.42 3.36 12.87
N ALA A 123 15.50 2.20 13.50
CA ALA A 123 15.95 2.05 14.87
C ALA A 123 17.42 2.46 14.98
N VAL A 124 18.28 1.95 14.08
CA VAL A 124 19.71 2.31 14.05
C VAL A 124 19.89 3.81 13.83
N ALA A 125 19.17 4.41 12.88
CA ALA A 125 19.25 5.84 12.62
C ALA A 125 18.84 6.69 13.84
N ARG A 126 17.82 6.24 14.59
CA ARG A 126 17.39 6.91 15.83
C ARG A 126 18.47 6.85 16.90
N GLU A 127 18.99 5.65 17.19
CA GLU A 127 20.06 5.45 18.17
C GLU A 127 21.31 6.31 17.86
N LEU A 128 21.73 6.34 16.59
CA LEU A 128 22.85 7.18 16.17
C LEU A 128 22.53 8.67 16.27
N GLY A 129 21.31 9.08 15.98
CA GLY A 129 20.84 10.47 16.13
C GLY A 129 20.83 10.92 17.60
N GLU A 130 20.45 10.06 18.55
CA GLU A 130 20.45 10.36 19.99
C GLU A 130 21.86 10.63 20.53
N VAL A 131 22.90 9.99 19.98
CA VAL A 131 24.28 10.21 20.32
C VAL A 131 24.99 11.19 19.36
N ASN A 132 24.24 11.91 18.57
CA ASN A 132 24.70 12.92 17.60
C ASN A 132 25.76 12.40 16.61
N LYS A 133 25.65 11.13 16.19
CA LYS A 133 26.53 10.48 15.22
C LYS A 133 25.84 10.40 13.85
N ALA A 134 26.59 10.71 12.79
CA ALA A 134 26.13 10.53 11.42
C ALA A 134 26.03 9.04 11.06
N VAL A 135 25.03 8.69 10.25
CA VAL A 135 24.95 7.37 9.61
C VAL A 135 25.80 7.42 8.33
N ILE A 136 26.90 6.70 8.33
CA ILE A 136 27.81 6.63 7.18
C ILE A 136 27.86 5.19 6.69
N TRP A 137 27.64 4.97 5.41
CA TRP A 137 27.82 3.66 4.79
C TRP A 137 28.40 3.82 3.39
N THR A 138 29.11 2.79 2.95
CA THR A 138 29.56 2.70 1.56
C THR A 138 28.63 1.76 0.80
N SER A 139 28.09 2.22 -0.34
CA SER A 139 27.27 1.36 -1.18
C SER A 139 28.09 0.19 -1.76
N PRO A 140 27.46 -0.92 -2.20
CA PRO A 140 28.17 -2.01 -2.86
C PRO A 140 28.95 -1.58 -4.12
N THR A 141 28.61 -0.44 -4.71
CA THR A 141 29.30 0.17 -5.86
C THR A 141 30.39 1.15 -5.47
N GLY A 142 30.69 1.28 -4.16
CA GLY A 142 31.76 2.15 -3.65
C GLY A 142 31.38 3.64 -3.49
N LEU A 143 30.11 4.00 -3.63
CA LEU A 143 29.62 5.35 -3.42
C LEU A 143 29.39 5.62 -1.91
N TYR A 144 29.81 6.82 -1.45
CA TYR A 144 29.57 7.33 -0.09
C TYR A 144 28.25 8.10 -0.04
#